data_e637ee93c927e72ceb9520a680f8d20b
#
_entry.id   e637ee93c927e72ceb9520a680f8d20b
#
_cell.length_a   1.000
_cell.length_b   1.000
_cell.length_c   1.000
_cell.angle_alpha   90.00
_cell.angle_beta   90.00
_cell.angle_gamma   90.00
#
_symmetry.space_group_name_H-M   'P 1'
#
loop_
_entity.id
_entity.type
_entity.pdbx_description
1 polymer ?
#
loop_
_entity_poly.entity_id
_entity_poly.type
_entity_poly.pdbx_seq_one_letter_code
_entity_poly.pdbx_strand_id
1 'polypeptide(L)'
;MKNNFKLFVVAVASLAIGLSVSNYAVSNVPATYKVAVVDVSKVVTSSKQVAALKEEQKKKVADLTKFVQTAKTNISKEKDATKKKALEEKYSKELAAKKSAMEKDYSTKLKAIDKSISDTINAKAKADGYNLVLSKGVVLSGGDDITAAITAALK
;
A
#
# COMPACT_ATOMS: atom_id res chain seq x y z
N MET A 1 -65.03 -7.10 39.57
CA MET A 1 -64.29 -5.89 39.21
C MET A 1 -62.79 -5.90 39.58
N LYS A 2 -62.33 -6.65 40.55
CA LYS A 2 -60.90 -6.67 40.98
C LYS A 2 -59.93 -7.39 39.99
N ASN A 3 -60.41 -8.36 39.20
CA ASN A 3 -59.53 -9.11 38.28
C ASN A 3 -59.21 -8.37 36.99
N ASN A 4 -60.11 -7.53 36.50
CA ASN A 4 -59.89 -6.81 35.25
C ASN A 4 -58.89 -5.64 35.42
N PHE A 5 -58.80 -5.09 36.65
CA PHE A 5 -57.79 -4.05 36.95
C PHE A 5 -56.39 -4.58 36.98
N LYS A 6 -56.16 -5.82 37.47
CA LYS A 6 -54.85 -6.48 37.44
C LYS A 6 -54.40 -6.82 36.02
N LEU A 7 -55.32 -7.24 35.16
CA LEU A 7 -55.02 -7.48 33.73
C LEU A 7 -54.68 -6.20 32.99
N PHE A 8 -55.33 -5.10 33.29
CA PHE A 8 -55.06 -3.78 32.70
C PHE A 8 -53.68 -3.26 33.10
N VAL A 9 -53.28 -3.38 34.36
CA VAL A 9 -51.96 -2.99 34.87
C VAL A 9 -50.85 -3.83 34.22
N VAL A 10 -51.04 -5.13 34.02
CA VAL A 10 -50.07 -5.98 33.35
C VAL A 10 -49.94 -5.64 31.86
N ALA A 11 -51.05 -5.31 31.19
CA ALA A 11 -51.01 -4.90 29.77
C ALA A 11 -50.30 -3.55 29.55
N VAL A 12 -50.51 -2.59 30.47
CA VAL A 12 -49.79 -1.28 30.37
C VAL A 12 -48.31 -1.42 30.71
N ALA A 13 -47.94 -2.28 31.67
CA ALA A 13 -46.54 -2.54 31.99
C ALA A 13 -45.79 -3.26 30.84
N SER A 14 -46.45 -4.18 30.12
CA SER A 14 -45.87 -4.84 28.96
C SER A 14 -45.66 -3.90 27.78
N LEU A 15 -46.56 -2.92 27.59
CA LEU A 15 -46.42 -1.90 26.54
C LEU A 15 -45.29 -0.92 26.86
N ALA A 16 -45.11 -0.52 28.12
CA ALA A 16 -44.02 0.35 28.54
C ALA A 16 -42.62 -0.29 28.39
N ILE A 17 -42.50 -1.62 28.61
CA ILE A 17 -41.24 -2.35 28.40
C ILE A 17 -40.92 -2.49 26.91
N GLY A 18 -41.96 -2.72 26.07
CA GLY A 18 -41.76 -2.78 24.61
C GLY A 18 -41.30 -1.49 23.96
N LEU A 19 -41.67 -0.31 24.51
CA LEU A 19 -41.24 0.99 24.01
C LEU A 19 -39.83 1.38 24.49
N SER A 20 -39.34 0.76 25.56
CA SER A 20 -38.01 1.08 26.10
C SER A 20 -36.86 0.36 25.37
N VAL A 21 -37.14 -0.71 24.62
CA VAL A 21 -36.15 -1.53 23.95
C VAL A 21 -35.84 -1.02 22.53
N SER A 22 -36.72 -0.20 21.94
CA SER A 22 -36.54 0.32 20.58
C SER A 22 -35.50 1.45 20.46
N ASN A 23 -34.97 1.96 21.57
CA ASN A 23 -33.94 3.00 21.55
C ASN A 23 -32.50 2.49 21.63
N TYR A 24 -32.27 1.18 21.74
CA TYR A 24 -30.92 0.61 21.80
C TYR A 24 -30.38 0.12 20.47
N ALA A 25 -31.13 0.25 19.39
CA ALA A 25 -30.70 -0.12 18.04
C ALA A 25 -30.37 1.10 17.16
N VAL A 26 -29.90 2.20 17.76
CA VAL A 26 -29.28 3.24 16.97
C VAL A 26 -27.84 2.80 16.77
N SER A 27 -27.59 2.15 15.64
CA SER A 27 -26.23 1.96 15.17
C SER A 27 -25.52 3.32 15.23
N ASN A 28 -24.35 3.38 15.88
CA ASN A 28 -23.43 4.51 15.85
C ASN A 28 -22.85 4.73 14.43
N VAL A 29 -23.69 4.60 13.41
CA VAL A 29 -23.32 5.00 12.05
C VAL A 29 -23.39 6.51 12.05
N PRO A 30 -22.30 7.23 11.81
CA PRO A 30 -22.32 8.67 11.69
C PRO A 30 -23.41 9.09 10.71
N ALA A 31 -24.13 10.18 10.99
CA ALA A 31 -25.22 10.69 10.14
C ALA A 31 -24.78 10.94 8.69
N THR A 32 -23.48 11.07 8.47
CA THR A 32 -22.83 11.15 7.15
C THR A 32 -21.63 10.21 7.11
N TYR A 33 -21.82 8.99 6.59
CA TYR A 33 -20.72 8.06 6.35
C TYR A 33 -20.07 8.39 4.99
N LYS A 34 -18.85 8.91 5.02
CA LYS A 34 -18.12 9.31 3.81
C LYS A 34 -17.20 8.20 3.34
N VAL A 35 -17.32 7.83 2.10
CA VAL A 35 -16.47 6.83 1.43
C VAL A 35 -15.63 7.53 0.37
N ALA A 36 -14.31 7.36 0.43
CA ALA A 36 -13.41 7.78 -0.62
C ALA A 36 -13.02 6.60 -1.52
N VAL A 37 -12.69 6.91 -2.76
CA VAL A 37 -12.17 5.97 -3.74
C VAL A 37 -10.84 6.47 -4.27
N VAL A 38 -9.84 5.58 -4.37
CA VAL A 38 -8.50 5.90 -4.86
C VAL A 38 -8.09 4.93 -5.96
N ASP A 39 -7.70 5.45 -7.11
CA ASP A 39 -7.01 4.70 -8.15
C ASP A 39 -5.53 4.55 -7.76
N VAL A 40 -5.24 3.48 -7.03
CA VAL A 40 -3.88 3.19 -6.53
C VAL A 40 -2.89 3.02 -7.69
N SER A 41 -3.32 2.44 -8.81
CA SER A 41 -2.47 2.26 -9.99
C SER A 41 -2.04 3.62 -10.56
N LYS A 42 -2.99 4.55 -10.69
CA LYS A 42 -2.71 5.91 -11.15
C LYS A 42 -1.80 6.67 -10.17
N VAL A 43 -2.04 6.54 -8.87
CA VAL A 43 -1.19 7.12 -7.83
C VAL A 43 0.26 6.63 -7.96
N VAL A 44 0.45 5.31 -8.04
CA VAL A 44 1.77 4.67 -8.19
C VAL A 44 2.48 5.14 -9.47
N THR A 45 1.78 5.11 -10.62
CA THR A 45 2.38 5.48 -11.91
C THR A 45 2.72 6.97 -12.01
N SER A 46 2.02 7.83 -11.28
CA SER A 46 2.26 9.28 -11.23
C SER A 46 3.28 9.68 -10.14
N SER A 47 3.71 8.75 -9.30
CA SER A 47 4.63 9.04 -8.20
C SER A 47 6.04 9.35 -8.70
N LYS A 48 6.58 10.50 -8.29
CA LYS A 48 7.99 10.88 -8.56
C LYS A 48 8.98 9.89 -7.94
N GLN A 49 8.65 9.32 -6.78
CA GLN A 49 9.49 8.33 -6.10
C GLN A 49 9.58 7.05 -6.94
N VAL A 50 8.48 6.61 -7.54
CA VAL A 50 8.46 5.45 -8.45
C VAL A 50 9.26 5.75 -9.72
N ALA A 51 9.11 6.94 -10.31
CA ALA A 51 9.88 7.34 -11.47
C ALA A 51 11.39 7.38 -11.17
N ALA A 52 11.78 7.96 -10.03
CA ALA A 52 13.16 8.01 -9.57
C ALA A 52 13.74 6.60 -9.34
N LEU A 53 12.97 5.69 -8.73
CA LEU A 53 13.40 4.31 -8.52
C LEU A 53 13.62 3.58 -9.85
N LYS A 54 12.74 3.79 -10.83
CA LYS A 54 12.92 3.21 -12.18
C LYS A 54 14.20 3.69 -12.85
N GLU A 55 14.49 4.98 -12.79
CA GLU A 55 15.72 5.53 -13.37
C GLU A 55 16.97 5.05 -12.64
N GLU A 56 16.92 4.93 -11.32
CA GLU A 56 18.01 4.34 -10.54
C GLU A 56 18.27 2.89 -10.93
N GLN A 57 17.20 2.08 -11.09
CA GLN A 57 17.33 0.69 -11.51
C GLN A 57 17.95 0.58 -12.92
N LYS A 58 17.56 1.44 -13.88
CA LYS A 58 18.19 1.47 -15.21
C LYS A 58 19.70 1.73 -15.11
N LYS A 59 20.12 2.69 -14.28
CA LYS A 59 21.55 2.98 -14.05
C LYS A 59 22.28 1.77 -13.46
N LYS A 60 21.71 1.14 -12.42
CA LYS A 60 22.32 -0.04 -11.80
C LYS A 60 22.45 -1.23 -12.76
N VAL A 61 21.46 -1.47 -13.61
CA VAL A 61 21.53 -2.49 -14.67
C VAL A 61 22.64 -2.16 -15.68
N ALA A 62 22.74 -0.90 -16.10
CA ALA A 62 23.81 -0.46 -17.02
C ALA A 62 25.20 -0.65 -16.38
N ASP A 63 25.35 -0.30 -15.10
CA ASP A 63 26.62 -0.49 -14.38
C ASP A 63 26.98 -1.98 -14.22
N LEU A 64 25.98 -2.81 -13.96
CA LEU A 64 26.17 -4.27 -13.89
C LEU A 64 26.60 -4.84 -15.24
N THR A 65 26.01 -4.34 -16.33
CA THR A 65 26.38 -4.73 -17.69
C THR A 65 27.83 -4.34 -18.00
N LYS A 66 28.23 -3.12 -17.66
CA LYS A 66 29.63 -2.65 -17.79
C LYS A 66 30.59 -3.52 -16.98
N PHE A 67 30.22 -3.84 -15.74
CA PHE A 67 31.01 -4.72 -14.88
C PHE A 67 31.23 -6.09 -15.52
N VAL A 68 30.16 -6.73 -16.05
CA VAL A 68 30.26 -8.02 -16.73
C VAL A 68 31.15 -7.94 -17.96
N GLN A 69 31.07 -6.86 -18.75
CA GLN A 69 31.91 -6.67 -19.91
C GLN A 69 33.38 -6.49 -19.52
N THR A 70 33.66 -5.71 -18.49
CA THR A 70 35.01 -5.53 -17.95
C THR A 70 35.58 -6.87 -17.44
N ALA A 71 34.80 -7.62 -16.70
CA ALA A 71 35.17 -8.94 -16.20
C ALA A 71 35.55 -9.88 -17.35
N LYS A 72 34.71 -9.97 -18.40
CA LYS A 72 35.00 -10.79 -19.61
C LYS A 72 36.29 -10.37 -20.27
N THR A 73 36.52 -9.07 -20.46
CA THR A 73 37.74 -8.55 -21.07
C THR A 73 38.99 -8.89 -20.25
N ASN A 74 38.92 -8.75 -18.93
CA ASN A 74 40.06 -9.04 -18.05
C ASN A 74 40.37 -10.55 -18.02
N ILE A 75 39.33 -11.39 -17.95
CA ILE A 75 39.49 -12.85 -18.00
C ILE A 75 40.10 -13.30 -19.35
N SER A 76 39.66 -12.71 -20.47
CA SER A 76 40.15 -13.07 -21.79
C SER A 76 41.61 -12.64 -22.04
N LYS A 77 42.07 -11.60 -21.37
CA LYS A 77 43.45 -11.13 -21.46
C LYS A 77 44.45 -11.93 -20.62
N GLU A 78 43.97 -12.66 -19.61
CA GLU A 78 44.82 -13.47 -18.74
C GLU A 78 45.23 -14.75 -19.46
N LYS A 79 46.55 -14.99 -19.56
CA LYS A 79 47.13 -16.15 -20.23
C LYS A 79 47.44 -17.30 -19.28
N ASP A 80 47.67 -17.00 -18.02
CA ASP A 80 47.92 -18.00 -16.98
C ASP A 80 46.61 -18.67 -16.56
N ALA A 81 46.54 -19.99 -16.71
CA ALA A 81 45.31 -20.76 -16.45
C ALA A 81 44.86 -20.66 -14.96
N THR A 82 45.82 -20.63 -14.01
CA THR A 82 45.51 -20.57 -12.58
C THR A 82 44.98 -19.19 -12.23
N LYS A 83 45.59 -18.11 -12.72
CA LYS A 83 45.15 -16.74 -12.51
C LYS A 83 43.80 -16.47 -13.21
N LYS A 84 43.60 -17.03 -14.41
CA LYS A 84 42.32 -16.94 -15.10
C LYS A 84 41.17 -17.53 -14.27
N LYS A 85 41.36 -18.74 -13.73
CA LYS A 85 40.38 -19.37 -12.86
C LYS A 85 40.10 -18.53 -11.59
N ALA A 86 41.13 -17.99 -10.97
CA ALA A 86 40.98 -17.11 -9.81
C ALA A 86 40.20 -15.82 -10.12
N LEU A 87 40.43 -15.25 -11.34
CA LEU A 87 39.64 -14.08 -11.80
C LEU A 87 38.18 -14.43 -12.06
N GLU A 88 37.91 -15.58 -12.66
CA GLU A 88 36.53 -16.08 -12.90
C GLU A 88 35.78 -16.25 -11.58
N GLU A 89 36.39 -16.88 -10.56
CA GLU A 89 35.79 -17.03 -9.25
C GLU A 89 35.57 -15.68 -8.55
N LYS A 90 36.56 -14.79 -8.62
CA LYS A 90 36.46 -13.44 -8.06
C LYS A 90 35.28 -12.66 -8.66
N TYR A 91 35.23 -12.56 -10.01
CA TYR A 91 34.16 -11.83 -10.68
C TYR A 91 32.79 -12.47 -10.51
N SER A 92 32.71 -13.79 -10.42
CA SER A 92 31.47 -14.50 -10.11
C SER A 92 30.93 -14.09 -8.73
N LYS A 93 31.79 -14.11 -7.70
CA LYS A 93 31.43 -13.68 -6.32
C LYS A 93 31.01 -12.22 -6.28
N GLU A 94 31.77 -11.34 -6.95
CA GLU A 94 31.45 -9.91 -7.01
C GLU A 94 30.12 -9.65 -7.73
N LEU A 95 29.85 -10.36 -8.83
CA LEU A 95 28.58 -10.26 -9.57
C LEU A 95 27.40 -10.70 -8.70
N ALA A 96 27.53 -11.81 -7.98
CA ALA A 96 26.51 -12.28 -7.06
C ALA A 96 26.24 -11.28 -5.95
N ALA A 97 27.29 -10.71 -5.34
CA ALA A 97 27.18 -9.70 -4.30
C ALA A 97 26.48 -8.42 -4.81
N LYS A 98 26.87 -7.94 -6.03
CA LYS A 98 26.24 -6.76 -6.65
C LYS A 98 24.75 -6.98 -6.95
N LYS A 99 24.38 -8.16 -7.47
CA LYS A 99 22.97 -8.52 -7.71
C LYS A 99 22.16 -8.56 -6.41
N SER A 100 22.68 -9.23 -5.38
CA SER A 100 22.01 -9.32 -4.08
C SER A 100 21.83 -7.94 -3.42
N ALA A 101 22.85 -7.09 -3.48
CA ALA A 101 22.77 -5.72 -2.97
C ALA A 101 21.71 -4.89 -3.73
N MET A 102 21.64 -5.03 -5.06
CA MET A 102 20.66 -4.35 -5.90
C MET A 102 19.24 -4.80 -5.58
N GLU A 103 19.00 -6.09 -5.43
CA GLU A 103 17.69 -6.67 -5.08
C GLU A 103 17.22 -6.19 -3.69
N LYS A 104 18.13 -6.24 -2.70
CA LYS A 104 17.84 -5.78 -1.34
C LYS A 104 17.48 -4.30 -1.30
N ASP A 105 18.27 -3.46 -1.97
CA ASP A 105 18.02 -2.01 -2.06
C ASP A 105 16.68 -1.72 -2.76
N TYR A 106 16.41 -2.39 -3.88
CA TYR A 106 15.14 -2.27 -4.60
C TYR A 106 13.93 -2.63 -3.72
N SER A 107 14.00 -3.79 -3.05
CA SER A 107 12.93 -4.23 -2.13
C SER A 107 12.71 -3.24 -0.98
N THR A 108 13.80 -2.71 -0.41
CA THR A 108 13.73 -1.72 0.67
C THR A 108 13.05 -0.43 0.20
N LYS A 109 13.41 0.07 -0.98
CA LYS A 109 12.83 1.28 -1.57
C LYS A 109 11.38 1.10 -1.96
N LEU A 110 11.02 -0.07 -2.51
CA LEU A 110 9.61 -0.38 -2.80
C LEU A 110 8.75 -0.34 -1.53
N LYS A 111 9.21 -0.95 -0.43
CA LYS A 111 8.50 -0.92 0.84
C LYS A 111 8.35 0.51 1.40
N ALA A 112 9.40 1.33 1.24
CA ALA A 112 9.34 2.73 1.65
C ALA A 112 8.33 3.55 0.83
N ILE A 113 8.27 3.30 -0.49
CA ILE A 113 7.30 3.95 -1.38
C ILE A 113 5.87 3.50 -1.04
N ASP A 114 5.64 2.21 -0.86
CA ASP A 114 4.34 1.66 -0.47
C ASP A 114 3.85 2.28 0.84
N LYS A 115 4.73 2.34 1.84
CA LYS A 115 4.43 3.01 3.10
C LYS A 115 4.10 4.49 2.91
N SER A 116 4.87 5.21 2.11
CA SER A 116 4.65 6.65 1.83
C SER A 116 3.29 6.88 1.17
N ILE A 117 2.90 6.04 0.21
CA ILE A 117 1.59 6.11 -0.46
C ILE A 117 0.48 5.83 0.55
N SER A 118 0.60 4.76 1.33
CA SER A 118 -0.39 4.38 2.33
C SER A 118 -0.56 5.45 3.41
N ASP A 119 0.54 6.01 3.92
CA ASP A 119 0.51 7.09 4.91
C ASP A 119 -0.16 8.35 4.33
N THR A 120 0.12 8.69 3.07
CA THR A 120 -0.50 9.85 2.40
C THR A 120 -2.00 9.66 2.21
N ILE A 121 -2.43 8.46 1.79
CA ILE A 121 -3.86 8.13 1.67
C ILE A 121 -4.56 8.25 3.03
N ASN A 122 -3.98 7.65 4.07
CA ASN A 122 -4.55 7.67 5.41
C ASN A 122 -4.62 9.10 5.98
N ALA A 123 -3.56 9.88 5.83
CA ALA A 123 -3.52 11.27 6.29
C ALA A 123 -4.58 12.13 5.60
N LYS A 124 -4.72 11.99 4.28
CA LYS A 124 -5.71 12.73 3.49
C LYS A 124 -7.14 12.31 3.84
N ALA A 125 -7.39 11.01 3.94
CA ALA A 125 -8.69 10.48 4.33
C ALA A 125 -9.12 11.00 5.70
N LYS A 126 -8.21 10.98 6.67
CA LYS A 126 -8.47 11.51 8.02
C LYS A 126 -8.73 13.02 8.02
N ALA A 127 -7.93 13.78 7.27
CA ALA A 127 -8.08 15.23 7.20
C ALA A 127 -9.42 15.66 6.58
N ASP A 128 -9.93 14.91 5.58
CA ASP A 128 -11.16 15.20 4.87
C ASP A 128 -12.39 14.53 5.53
N GLY A 129 -12.20 13.78 6.62
CA GLY A 129 -13.28 13.15 7.39
C GLY A 129 -13.89 11.92 6.69
N TYR A 130 -13.12 11.20 5.86
CA TYR A 130 -13.56 9.93 5.29
C TYR A 130 -13.49 8.81 6.32
N ASN A 131 -14.56 8.01 6.37
CA ASN A 131 -14.67 6.85 7.26
C ASN A 131 -14.08 5.58 6.64
N LEU A 132 -14.05 5.52 5.30
CA LEU A 132 -13.55 4.39 4.54
C LEU A 132 -12.87 4.86 3.26
N VAL A 133 -11.77 4.22 2.89
CA VAL A 133 -11.12 4.39 1.58
C VAL A 133 -11.06 3.05 0.87
N LEU A 134 -11.55 3.02 -0.35
CA LEU A 134 -11.56 1.83 -1.20
C LEU A 134 -10.67 2.04 -2.43
N SER A 135 -10.09 0.95 -2.92
CA SER A 135 -9.44 0.98 -4.23
C SER A 135 -10.48 1.08 -5.34
N LYS A 136 -10.25 1.95 -6.32
CA LYS A 136 -11.16 2.14 -7.47
C LYS A 136 -11.43 0.84 -8.24
N GLY A 137 -10.48 -0.08 -8.28
CA GLY A 137 -10.63 -1.36 -8.98
C GLY A 137 -11.66 -2.32 -8.38
N VAL A 138 -12.12 -2.07 -7.15
CA VAL A 138 -13.13 -2.93 -6.47
C VAL A 138 -14.49 -2.21 -6.31
N VAL A 139 -14.60 -0.96 -6.76
CA VAL A 139 -15.82 -0.15 -6.63
C VAL A 139 -16.51 -0.05 -7.99
N LEU A 140 -17.75 -0.52 -8.07
CA LEU A 140 -18.57 -0.42 -9.28
C LEU A 140 -19.20 0.97 -9.43
N SER A 141 -19.63 1.58 -8.32
CA SER A 141 -20.28 2.89 -8.29
C SER A 141 -20.24 3.53 -6.92
N GLY A 142 -20.22 4.85 -6.87
CA GLY A 142 -20.26 5.65 -5.63
C GLY A 142 -18.88 5.91 -5.01
N GLY A 143 -18.87 6.75 -3.96
CA GLY A 143 -17.67 7.25 -3.30
C GLY A 143 -17.02 8.45 -4.00
N ASP A 144 -16.30 9.26 -3.21
CA ASP A 144 -15.59 10.43 -3.70
C ASP A 144 -14.21 10.03 -4.22
N ASP A 145 -13.91 10.30 -5.49
CA ASP A 145 -12.58 10.00 -6.08
C ASP A 145 -11.56 11.05 -5.62
N ILE A 146 -10.71 10.66 -4.68
CA ILE A 146 -9.63 11.49 -4.13
C ILE A 146 -8.26 11.24 -4.77
N THR A 147 -8.19 10.48 -5.87
CA THR A 147 -6.94 10.10 -6.55
C THR A 147 -6.05 11.30 -6.88
N ALA A 148 -6.65 12.38 -7.42
CA ALA A 148 -5.90 13.59 -7.79
C ALA A 148 -5.30 14.28 -6.56
N ALA A 149 -6.04 14.34 -5.46
CA ALA A 149 -5.58 14.94 -4.21
C ALA A 149 -4.42 14.14 -3.58
N ILE A 150 -4.51 12.79 -3.63
CA ILE A 150 -3.42 11.91 -3.18
C ILE A 150 -2.18 12.11 -4.07
N THR A 151 -2.35 12.10 -5.39
CA THR A 151 -1.23 12.28 -6.33
C THR A 151 -0.51 13.61 -6.13
N ALA A 152 -1.26 14.69 -5.86
CA ALA A 152 -0.69 16.01 -5.58
C ALA A 152 0.05 16.08 -4.24
N ALA A 153 -0.36 15.29 -3.25
CA ALA A 153 0.27 15.23 -1.92
C ALA A 153 1.54 14.36 -1.88
N LEU A 154 1.70 13.44 -2.82
CA LEU A 154 2.91 12.62 -2.99
C LEU A 154 4.00 13.46 -3.68
N LYS A 155 4.93 13.95 -2.90
CA LYS A 155 6.08 14.75 -3.36
C LYS A 155 7.21 13.89 -3.92
#